data_18885c6842ae376ea622dd3736d980a6
#
_entry.id   18885c6842ae376ea622dd3736d980a6
#
_cell.length_a   1.000
_cell.length_b   1.000
_cell.length_c   1.000
_cell.angle_alpha   90.00
_cell.angle_beta   90.00
_cell.angle_gamma   90.00
#
_symmetry.space_group_name_H-M   'P 1'
#
loop_
_entity.id
_entity.type
_entity.pdbx_description
1 polymer ?
#
loop_
_entity_poly.entity_id
_entity_poly.type
_entity_poly.pdbx_seq_one_letter_code
_entity_poly.pdbx_strand_id
1 'polypeptide(L)' 'MSEYTIELLVRPFSGPWGSGVINREVAQFADKAEAVQRAKDLYKAHEARAIGWRVLNSVGKLVGIGLLSA' A
#
# COMPACT_ATOMS: atom_id res chain seq x y z
N MET A 1 -15.36 9.48 -8.60
CA MET A 1 -14.26 8.52 -8.29
C MET A 1 -12.98 9.27 -8.13
N SER A 2 -12.13 8.79 -7.26
CA SER A 2 -10.85 9.44 -6.98
C SER A 2 -9.70 8.47 -7.26
N GLU A 3 -8.57 9.04 -7.64
CA GLU A 3 -7.36 8.25 -7.86
C GLU A 3 -6.65 7.99 -6.54
N TYR A 4 -6.24 6.75 -6.35
CA TYR A 4 -5.44 6.35 -5.19
C TYR A 4 -4.25 5.53 -5.67
N THR A 5 -3.16 5.64 -4.93
CA THR A 5 -1.97 4.83 -5.16
C THR A 5 -1.84 3.83 -4.03
N ILE A 6 -1.72 2.57 -4.37
CA ILE A 6 -1.56 1.49 -3.41
C ILE A 6 -0.14 0.96 -3.55
N GLU A 7 0.57 0.87 -2.42
CA GLU A 7 1.93 0.35 -2.40
C GLU A 7 2.05 -0.79 -1.40
N LEU A 8 2.72 -1.86 -1.81
CA LEU A 8 3.04 -2.96 -0.90
C LEU A 8 4.47 -2.81 -0.43
N LEU A 9 4.67 -2.95 0.87
CA LEU A 9 5.95 -2.76 1.52
C LEU A 9 6.59 -4.10 1.82
N VAL A 10 7.91 -4.19 1.67
CA VAL A 10 8.65 -5.44 1.89
C VAL A 10 9.89 -5.22 2.71
N ARG A 11 10.44 -6.31 3.23
CA ARG A 11 11.77 -6.36 3.86
C ARG A 11 12.81 -6.84 2.86
N PRO A 12 14.07 -6.47 3.08
CA PRO A 12 14.53 -5.52 4.09
C PRO A 12 14.33 -4.10 3.62
N PHE A 13 14.15 -3.20 4.57
CA PHE A 13 14.24 -1.79 4.26
C PHE A 13 15.71 -1.47 4.20
N SER A 14 16.22 -1.24 3.02
CA SER A 14 17.61 -0.83 2.90
C SER A 14 17.67 0.68 2.81
N GLY A 15 18.37 1.27 3.75
CA GLY A 15 18.56 2.70 3.80
C GLY A 15 17.46 3.42 4.55
N PRO A 16 17.67 4.72 4.78
CA PRO A 16 16.80 5.51 5.62
C PRO A 16 15.40 5.74 5.05
N TRP A 17 15.21 5.44 3.80
CA TRP A 17 13.93 5.71 3.15
C TRP A 17 13.03 4.50 3.06
N GLY A 18 13.44 3.38 3.61
CA GLY A 18 12.62 2.18 3.65
C GLY A 18 12.09 1.84 2.28
N SER A 19 12.94 1.80 1.31
CA SER A 19 12.55 1.71 -0.08
C SER A 19 12.02 0.35 -0.52
N GLY A 20 11.55 -0.46 0.41
CA GLY A 20 11.04 -1.77 0.07
C GLY A 20 9.62 -1.73 -0.45
N VAL A 21 9.40 -1.18 -1.62
CA VAL A 21 8.10 -1.23 -2.30
C VAL A 21 8.22 -2.23 -3.44
N ILE A 22 7.46 -3.32 -3.38
CA ILE A 22 7.49 -4.34 -4.42
C ILE A 22 6.39 -4.16 -5.46
N ASN A 23 5.36 -3.41 -5.12
CA ASN A 23 4.25 -3.23 -6.04
C ASN A 23 3.61 -1.87 -5.82
N ARG A 24 3.26 -1.24 -6.92
CA ARG A 24 2.55 0.04 -6.89
C ARG A 24 1.42 -0.05 -7.90
N GLU A 25 0.22 0.23 -7.44
CA GLU A 25 -0.94 0.26 -8.31
C GLU A 25 -1.62 1.60 -8.19
N VAL A 26 -1.83 2.27 -9.32
CA VAL A 26 -2.56 3.53 -9.36
C VAL A 26 -3.88 3.26 -10.07
N ALA A 27 -4.99 3.54 -9.41
CA ALA A 27 -6.30 3.27 -9.97
C ALA A 27 -7.34 4.21 -9.34
N GLN A 28 -8.52 4.22 -9.93
CA GLN A 28 -9.62 5.01 -9.42
C GLN A 28 -10.55 4.15 -8.59
N PHE A 29 -10.96 4.69 -7.45
CA PHE A 29 -11.87 4.03 -6.55
C PHE A 29 -12.98 4.97 -6.14
N ALA A 30 -14.12 4.42 -5.75
CA ALA A 30 -15.26 5.23 -5.35
C ALA A 30 -14.96 6.04 -4.09
N ASP A 31 -14.21 5.43 -3.16
CA ASP A 31 -13.82 6.10 -1.92
C ASP A 31 -12.58 5.45 -1.32
N LYS A 32 -12.11 6.00 -0.20
CA LYS A 32 -10.95 5.51 0.49
C LYS A 32 -11.13 4.06 0.97
N ALA A 33 -12.31 3.71 1.44
CA ALA A 33 -12.57 2.36 1.95
C ALA A 33 -12.35 1.31 0.88
N GLU A 34 -12.76 1.60 -0.35
CA GLU A 34 -12.57 0.69 -1.46
C GLU A 34 -11.08 0.54 -1.79
N ALA A 35 -10.34 1.64 -1.79
CA ALA A 35 -8.90 1.61 -2.04
C ALA A 35 -8.17 0.81 -0.95
N VAL A 36 -8.56 1.01 0.31
CA VAL A 36 -7.97 0.26 1.43
C VAL A 36 -8.27 -1.22 1.32
N GLN A 37 -9.48 -1.58 0.92
CA GLN A 37 -9.83 -2.99 0.72
C GLN A 37 -8.96 -3.62 -0.37
N ARG A 38 -8.75 -2.88 -1.46
CA ARG A 38 -7.87 -3.35 -2.53
C ARG A 38 -6.45 -3.57 -2.03
N ALA A 39 -5.95 -2.65 -1.20
CA ALA A 39 -4.62 -2.77 -0.61
C ALA A 39 -4.51 -4.02 0.24
N LYS A 40 -5.51 -4.30 1.05
CA LYS A 40 -5.52 -5.51 1.88
C LYS A 40 -5.54 -6.77 1.03
N ASP A 41 -6.29 -6.78 -0.04
CA ASP A 41 -6.36 -7.93 -0.95
C ASP A 41 -5.01 -8.18 -1.62
N LEU A 42 -4.36 -7.12 -2.08
CA LEU A 42 -3.02 -7.23 -2.67
C LEU A 42 -2.00 -7.71 -1.64
N TYR A 43 -2.06 -7.17 -0.43
CA TYR A 43 -1.18 -7.60 0.65
C TYR A 43 -1.33 -9.09 0.91
N LYS A 44 -2.57 -9.57 0.99
CA LYS A 44 -2.83 -10.98 1.26
C LYS A 44 -2.27 -11.87 0.16
N ALA A 45 -2.36 -11.42 -1.09
CA ALA A 45 -1.82 -12.17 -2.22
C ALA A 45 -0.29 -12.25 -2.20
N HIS A 46 0.37 -11.31 -1.53
CA HIS A 46 1.82 -11.23 -1.47
C HIS A 46 2.37 -11.33 -0.05
N GLU A 47 1.59 -11.86 0.88
CA GLU A 47 1.96 -11.82 2.30
C GLU A 47 3.24 -12.58 2.64
N ALA A 48 3.65 -13.52 1.80
CA ALA A 48 4.92 -14.23 1.99
C ALA A 48 6.12 -13.30 1.88
N ARG A 49 5.97 -12.18 1.19
CA ARG A 49 7.05 -11.22 0.92
C ARG A 49 6.76 -9.84 1.50
N ALA A 50 5.49 -9.45 1.51
CA ALA A 50 5.10 -8.12 1.95
C ALA A 50 4.94 -8.06 3.47
N ILE A 51 5.36 -6.94 4.06
CA ILE A 51 5.19 -6.71 5.49
C ILE A 51 4.09 -5.70 5.78
N GLY A 52 3.53 -5.11 4.74
CA GLY A 52 2.45 -4.15 4.92
C GLY A 52 2.03 -3.54 3.61
N TRP A 53 1.14 -2.60 3.72
CA TRP A 53 0.60 -1.85 2.57
C TRP A 53 0.35 -0.42 2.98
N ARG A 54 0.28 0.47 2.01
CA ARG A 54 -0.16 1.84 2.26
C ARG A 54 -0.96 2.36 1.07
N VAL A 55 -1.82 3.32 1.35
CA VAL A 55 -2.67 3.94 0.34
C VAL A 55 -2.46 5.45 0.39
N LEU A 56 -2.21 6.03 -0.77
CA LEU A 56 -2.02 7.47 -0.94
C LEU A 56 -3.15 8.01 -1.80
N ASN A 57 -3.59 9.22 -1.53
CA ASN A 57 -4.62 9.86 -2.36
C ASN A 57 -3.99 10.52 -3.60
N SER A 58 -4.81 11.19 -4.40
CA SER A 58 -4.36 11.79 -5.66
C SER A 58 -3.31 12.89 -5.49
N VAL A 59 -3.21 13.48 -4.31
CA VAL A 59 -2.19 14.49 -4.03
C VAL A 59 -0.98 13.90 -3.30
N GLY A 60 -0.92 12.58 -3.17
CA GLY A 60 0.21 11.91 -2.54
C GLY A 60 0.15 11.86 -1.03
N LYS A 61 -0.97 12.19 -0.43
CA LYS A 61 -1.11 12.15 1.02
C LYS A 61 -1.49 10.74 1.48
N LEU A 62 -0.84 10.27 2.53
CA LEU A 62 -1.14 8.98 3.12
C LEU A 62 -2.53 8.98 3.75
N VAL A 63 -3.39 8.08 3.30
CA VAL A 63 -4.75 7.97 3.81
C VAL A 63 -5.05 6.61 4.45
N GLY A 64 -4.15 5.66 4.29
CA GLY A 64 -4.29 4.37 4.94
C GLY A 64 -2.97 3.64 4.98
N ILE A 65 -2.73 2.89 6.05
CA ILE A 65 -1.52 2.10 6.20
C ILE A 65 -1.83 0.89 7.09
N GLY A 66 -1.25 -0.23 6.74
CA GLY A 66 -1.30 -1.43 7.55
C GLY A 66 0.07 -2.07 7.55
N LEU A 67 0.61 -2.33 8.74
CA LEU A 67 1.90 -2.98 8.90
C LEU A 67 1.73 -4.26 9.67
N LEU A 68 2.54 -5.25 9.33
CA LEU A 68 2.56 -6.50 10.07
C LEU A 68 3.07 -6.22 11.48
N SER A 69 2.27 -6.59 12.47
CA SER A 69 2.71 -6.52 13.86
C SER A 69 3.70 -7.64 14.12
N ALA A 70 4.85 -7.27 14.53
CA ALA A 70 5.84 -8.28 14.87
C ALA A 70 5.52 -8.88 16.24
#